data_54a03c5acd925277c5da7b35e718e88e
#
_entry.id   54a03c5acd925277c5da7b35e718e88e
#
_cell.length_a   1.000
_cell.length_b   1.000
_cell.length_c   1.000
_cell.angle_alpha   90.00
_cell.angle_beta   90.00
_cell.angle_gamma   90.00
#
_symmetry.space_group_name_H-M   'P 1'
#
loop_
_entity.id
_entity.type
_entity.pdbx_description
1 polymer ?
#
loop_
_entity_poly.entity_id
_entity_poly.type
_entity_poly.pdbx_seq_one_letter_code
_entity_poly.pdbx_strand_id
1 'polypeptide(L)'
;VEGDHGRDTACHSLTEIKAGDIGKRPLFLVHGIGGGMLWGYKNLSEFLDEDQPVFAFSSRGHAGLPEHRTPRAMAEAYVHDMRSRQPSGPYAIGGYCFGGNVAYEMARVLEGMGETVDLLLLIDAYPFYEAGCQKALQLRSVGECVRFLTNFYHKLVGLGTLTKEDRQNHLRRMRRWLRLKF
;
A
#
# COMPACT_ATOMS: atom_id res chain seq x y z
N VAL A 1 -22.50 -35.08 14.01
CA VAL A 1 -22.86 -34.25 12.86
C VAL A 1 -22.08 -32.97 13.02
N GLU A 2 -20.86 -32.98 12.50
CA GLU A 2 -19.93 -31.82 12.50
C GLU A 2 -20.38 -30.86 11.40
N GLY A 3 -20.81 -29.69 11.83
CA GLY A 3 -21.06 -28.58 10.91
C GLY A 3 -19.74 -27.99 10.40
N ASP A 4 -19.46 -28.22 9.15
CA ASP A 4 -18.45 -27.53 8.38
C ASP A 4 -18.79 -26.01 8.35
N HIS A 5 -18.14 -25.27 9.19
CA HIS A 5 -18.14 -23.81 9.11
C HIS A 5 -17.17 -23.43 7.99
N GLY A 6 -17.70 -23.37 6.78
CA GLY A 6 -17.05 -22.74 5.66
C GLY A 6 -16.51 -21.37 6.09
N ARG A 7 -15.21 -21.29 6.33
CA ARG A 7 -14.52 -20.02 6.53
C ARG A 7 -14.58 -19.29 5.19
N ASP A 8 -15.54 -18.39 5.15
CA ASP A 8 -15.59 -17.31 4.19
C ASP A 8 -14.16 -16.72 4.13
N THR A 9 -13.47 -16.89 3.02
CA THR A 9 -12.14 -16.31 2.79
C THR A 9 -12.33 -14.83 2.52
N ALA A 10 -12.84 -14.12 3.55
CA ALA A 10 -12.99 -12.68 3.51
C ALA A 10 -11.66 -12.03 3.15
N CYS A 11 -11.74 -11.06 2.28
CA CYS A 11 -10.73 -10.18 1.79
C CYS A 11 -9.84 -9.60 2.92
N HIS A 12 -8.81 -10.36 3.30
CA HIS A 12 -7.97 -10.03 4.46
C HIS A 12 -6.99 -8.88 4.21
N SER A 13 -6.84 -8.43 2.96
CA SER A 13 -5.88 -7.38 2.60
C SER A 13 -6.50 -5.99 2.53
N LEU A 14 -7.81 -5.86 2.34
CA LEU A 14 -8.50 -4.59 2.12
C LEU A 14 -9.15 -4.06 3.40
N THR A 15 -8.81 -2.82 3.76
CA THR A 15 -9.35 -2.11 4.94
C THR A 15 -10.00 -0.80 4.50
N GLU A 16 -11.18 -0.50 5.01
CA GLU A 16 -11.82 0.79 4.85
C GLU A 16 -11.09 1.82 5.74
N ILE A 17 -10.54 2.87 5.10
CA ILE A 17 -9.86 3.98 5.78
C ILE A 17 -10.83 5.11 6.06
N LYS A 18 -11.74 5.37 5.12
CA LYS A 18 -12.78 6.39 5.21
C LYS A 18 -14.03 5.89 4.53
N ALA A 19 -15.11 5.91 5.28
CA ALA A 19 -16.43 5.70 4.70
C ALA A 19 -16.82 6.89 3.79
N GLY A 20 -17.67 6.64 2.83
CA GLY A 20 -18.17 7.67 1.92
C GLY A 20 -19.50 7.26 1.30
N ASP A 21 -19.94 8.01 0.30
CA ASP A 21 -21.16 7.71 -0.44
C ASP A 21 -20.97 6.41 -1.26
N ILE A 22 -21.90 5.49 -1.13
CA ILE A 22 -21.90 4.21 -1.86
C ILE A 22 -21.99 4.39 -3.38
N GLY A 23 -22.53 5.53 -3.83
CA GLY A 23 -22.60 5.90 -5.24
C GLY A 23 -21.32 6.51 -5.80
N LYS A 24 -20.41 6.94 -4.93
CA LYS A 24 -19.10 7.44 -5.36
C LYS A 24 -18.11 6.31 -5.59
N ARG A 25 -17.29 6.47 -6.63
CA ARG A 25 -16.19 5.57 -6.92
C ARG A 25 -15.15 5.59 -5.79
N PRO A 26 -14.83 4.43 -5.19
CA PRO A 26 -13.81 4.34 -4.15
C PRO A 26 -12.40 4.65 -4.67
N LEU A 27 -11.56 5.22 -3.82
CA LEU A 27 -10.12 5.30 -4.03
C LEU A 27 -9.45 4.14 -3.30
N PHE A 28 -8.70 3.31 -4.02
CA PHE A 28 -7.97 2.17 -3.49
C PHE A 28 -6.48 2.47 -3.42
N LEU A 29 -5.88 2.36 -2.25
CA LEU A 29 -4.49 2.74 -1.99
C LEU A 29 -3.67 1.54 -1.52
N VAL A 30 -2.52 1.32 -2.16
CA VAL A 30 -1.62 0.21 -1.85
C VAL A 30 -0.54 0.66 -0.87
N HIS A 31 -0.30 -0.14 0.17
CA HIS A 31 0.71 0.10 1.19
C HIS A 31 2.12 0.30 0.63
N GLY A 32 2.94 1.10 1.31
CA GLY A 32 4.37 1.22 1.05
C GLY A 32 5.18 0.01 1.55
N ILE A 33 6.51 0.11 1.51
CA ILE A 33 7.40 -0.89 2.11
C ILE A 33 7.05 -1.05 3.60
N GLY A 34 6.91 -2.30 4.06
CA GLY A 34 6.54 -2.63 5.44
C GLY A 34 5.10 -3.07 5.63
N GLY A 35 4.27 -2.98 4.61
CA GLY A 35 3.01 -3.74 4.49
C GLY A 35 1.82 -3.26 5.30
N GLY A 36 1.98 -2.38 6.29
CA GLY A 36 0.91 -2.06 7.22
C GLY A 36 0.83 -0.59 7.66
N MET A 37 1.61 0.32 7.08
CA MET A 37 1.55 1.73 7.46
C MET A 37 0.43 2.48 6.73
N LEU A 38 -0.81 2.16 7.08
CA LEU A 38 -2.00 2.76 6.45
C LEU A 38 -2.38 4.12 7.05
N TRP A 39 -1.79 4.51 8.18
CA TRP A 39 -2.07 5.78 8.85
C TRP A 39 -1.78 7.01 7.98
N GLY A 40 -0.80 6.95 7.09
CA GLY A 40 -0.53 8.03 6.13
C GLY A 40 -1.69 8.25 5.14
N TYR A 41 -2.41 7.20 4.80
CA TYR A 41 -3.61 7.29 3.96
C TYR A 41 -4.82 7.81 4.73
N LYS A 42 -4.90 7.55 6.04
CA LYS A 42 -5.92 8.18 6.88
C LYS A 42 -5.75 9.70 6.86
N ASN A 43 -4.53 10.20 7.08
CA ASN A 43 -4.27 11.64 7.00
C ASN A 43 -4.58 12.19 5.60
N LEU A 44 -4.19 11.49 4.53
CA LEU A 44 -4.54 11.90 3.16
C LEU A 44 -6.05 11.97 2.97
N SER A 45 -6.79 11.02 3.51
CA SER A 45 -8.24 10.95 3.33
C SER A 45 -8.99 12.12 4.00
N GLU A 46 -8.39 12.77 4.99
CA GLU A 46 -8.96 13.96 5.63
C GLU A 46 -9.02 15.19 4.71
N PHE A 47 -8.18 15.21 3.65
CA PHE A 47 -8.16 16.27 2.64
C PHE A 47 -9.03 15.96 1.41
N LEU A 48 -9.66 14.79 1.37
CA LEU A 48 -10.60 14.43 0.33
C LEU A 48 -12.03 14.79 0.76
N ASP A 49 -12.93 14.94 -0.21
CA ASP A 49 -14.35 15.21 0.03
C ASP A 49 -14.92 14.28 1.09
N GLU A 50 -15.80 14.79 1.96
CA GLU A 50 -16.36 14.03 3.10
C GLU A 50 -17.01 12.72 2.67
N ASP A 51 -17.63 12.70 1.50
CA ASP A 51 -18.34 11.58 0.90
C ASP A 51 -17.47 10.68 0.02
N GLN A 52 -16.13 10.93 -0.06
CA GLN A 52 -15.20 10.09 -0.83
C GLN A 52 -14.82 8.83 -0.08
N PRO A 53 -15.23 7.61 -0.55
CA PRO A 53 -14.80 6.36 0.06
C PRO A 53 -13.31 6.10 -0.21
N VAL A 54 -12.57 5.68 0.81
CA VAL A 54 -11.14 5.33 0.69
C VAL A 54 -10.87 3.98 1.33
N PHE A 55 -10.28 3.10 0.55
CA PHE A 55 -9.82 1.78 1.00
C PHE A 55 -8.32 1.68 0.87
N ALA A 56 -7.68 0.90 1.73
CA ALA A 56 -6.27 0.63 1.62
C ALA A 56 -5.97 -0.86 1.75
N PHE A 57 -5.00 -1.29 0.97
CA PHE A 57 -4.46 -2.64 1.04
C PHE A 57 -3.32 -2.71 2.05
N SER A 58 -3.30 -3.77 2.85
CA SER A 58 -2.16 -4.19 3.67
C SER A 58 -1.54 -5.46 3.11
N SER A 59 -0.26 -5.71 3.40
CA SER A 59 0.38 -6.95 2.96
C SER A 59 -0.20 -8.17 3.69
N ARG A 60 -0.16 -9.34 3.05
CA ARG A 60 -0.56 -10.62 3.65
C ARG A 60 0.24 -10.95 4.91
N GLY A 61 1.51 -10.55 4.96
CA GLY A 61 2.36 -10.75 6.13
C GLY A 61 1.83 -10.02 7.38
N HIS A 62 1.05 -8.95 7.20
CA HIS A 62 0.37 -8.27 8.31
C HIS A 62 -0.72 -9.15 8.95
N ALA A 63 -1.34 -10.02 8.16
CA ALA A 63 -2.30 -11.02 8.62
C ALA A 63 -1.63 -12.37 9.01
N GLY A 64 -0.30 -12.43 9.10
CA GLY A 64 0.44 -13.64 9.41
C GLY A 64 0.51 -14.67 8.28
N LEU A 65 0.12 -14.30 7.06
CA LEU A 65 0.17 -15.15 5.88
C LEU A 65 1.49 -14.98 5.11
N PRO A 66 1.91 -15.96 4.30
CA PRO A 66 3.10 -15.83 3.45
C PRO A 66 2.97 -14.64 2.50
N GLU A 67 4.04 -13.83 2.41
CA GLU A 67 4.10 -12.67 1.52
C GLU A 67 4.07 -13.08 0.04
N HIS A 68 3.54 -12.20 -0.80
CA HIS A 68 3.67 -12.35 -2.24
C HIS A 68 5.13 -12.17 -2.67
N ARG A 69 5.60 -13.03 -3.56
CA ARG A 69 7.01 -13.02 -4.01
C ARG A 69 7.32 -11.95 -5.05
N THR A 70 6.30 -11.44 -5.74
CA THR A 70 6.46 -10.45 -6.81
C THR A 70 5.38 -9.38 -6.73
N PRO A 71 5.66 -8.14 -7.19
CA PRO A 71 4.64 -7.10 -7.31
C PRO A 71 3.47 -7.52 -8.19
N ARG A 72 3.71 -8.31 -9.22
CA ARG A 72 2.67 -8.84 -10.11
C ARG A 72 1.70 -9.76 -9.38
N ALA A 73 2.21 -10.74 -8.62
CA ALA A 73 1.37 -11.64 -7.82
C ALA A 73 0.58 -10.88 -6.74
N MET A 74 1.19 -9.84 -6.16
CA MET A 74 0.51 -8.94 -5.21
C MET A 74 -0.62 -8.17 -5.91
N ALA A 75 -0.35 -7.61 -7.08
CA ALA A 75 -1.33 -6.86 -7.86
C ALA A 75 -2.53 -7.72 -8.25
N GLU A 76 -2.30 -8.96 -8.72
CA GLU A 76 -3.37 -9.90 -9.07
C GLU A 76 -4.27 -10.22 -7.87
N ALA A 77 -3.69 -10.46 -6.70
CA ALA A 77 -4.45 -10.69 -5.48
C ALA A 77 -5.24 -9.44 -5.06
N TYR A 78 -4.64 -8.25 -5.11
CA TYR A 78 -5.31 -7.02 -4.73
C TYR A 78 -6.41 -6.63 -5.73
N VAL A 79 -6.24 -6.88 -7.02
CA VAL A 79 -7.32 -6.71 -8.01
C VAL A 79 -8.48 -7.65 -7.71
N HIS A 80 -8.21 -8.90 -7.35
CA HIS A 80 -9.26 -9.83 -6.92
C HIS A 80 -10.02 -9.30 -5.71
N ASP A 81 -9.31 -8.89 -4.66
CA ASP A 81 -9.90 -8.35 -3.44
C ASP A 81 -10.67 -7.04 -3.70
N MET A 82 -10.13 -6.14 -4.53
CA MET A 82 -10.80 -4.89 -4.93
C MET A 82 -12.12 -5.16 -5.65
N ARG A 83 -12.15 -6.13 -6.55
CA ARG A 83 -13.34 -6.48 -7.33
C ARG A 83 -14.46 -7.10 -6.50
N SER A 84 -14.16 -7.66 -5.33
CA SER A 84 -15.19 -8.06 -4.38
C SER A 84 -15.97 -6.86 -3.83
N ARG A 85 -15.35 -5.68 -3.77
CA ARG A 85 -15.95 -4.42 -3.31
C ARG A 85 -16.52 -3.58 -4.46
N GLN A 86 -15.82 -3.52 -5.58
CA GLN A 86 -16.21 -2.84 -6.81
C GLN A 86 -16.05 -3.80 -7.99
N PRO A 87 -17.10 -4.48 -8.44
CA PRO A 87 -17.01 -5.55 -9.46
C PRO A 87 -16.52 -5.10 -10.83
N SER A 88 -16.78 -3.85 -11.21
CA SER A 88 -16.41 -3.28 -12.51
C SER A 88 -15.86 -1.87 -12.40
N GLY A 89 -15.03 -1.46 -13.38
CA GLY A 89 -14.52 -0.10 -13.49
C GLY A 89 -15.60 0.96 -13.75
N PRO A 90 -15.19 2.21 -13.87
CA PRO A 90 -13.81 2.68 -13.85
C PRO A 90 -13.21 2.68 -12.43
N TYR A 91 -11.92 2.34 -12.32
CA TYR A 91 -11.24 2.26 -11.03
C TYR A 91 -10.37 3.50 -10.76
N ALA A 92 -10.28 3.88 -9.47
CA ALA A 92 -9.31 4.84 -8.97
C ALA A 92 -8.35 4.10 -8.01
N ILE A 93 -7.11 3.97 -8.40
CA ILE A 93 -6.08 3.24 -7.64
C ILE A 93 -4.84 4.08 -7.44
N GLY A 94 -4.09 3.82 -6.39
CA GLY A 94 -2.85 4.52 -6.15
C GLY A 94 -1.98 3.84 -5.11
N GLY A 95 -0.81 4.42 -4.88
CA GLY A 95 0.08 3.93 -3.85
C GLY A 95 1.31 4.80 -3.68
N TYR A 96 1.92 4.66 -2.52
CA TYR A 96 3.12 5.37 -2.14
C TYR A 96 4.34 4.45 -2.25
N CYS A 97 5.44 4.97 -2.82
CA CYS A 97 6.72 4.28 -2.93
C CYS A 97 6.55 2.89 -3.61
N PHE A 98 6.87 1.80 -2.92
CA PHE A 98 6.63 0.43 -3.40
C PHE A 98 5.16 0.18 -3.78
N GLY A 99 4.22 0.73 -3.00
CA GLY A 99 2.79 0.63 -3.29
C GLY A 99 2.39 1.25 -4.63
N GLY A 100 3.08 2.31 -5.06
CA GLY A 100 2.86 2.88 -6.39
C GLY A 100 3.26 1.92 -7.51
N ASN A 101 4.33 1.15 -7.34
CA ASN A 101 4.72 0.13 -8.31
C ASN A 101 3.69 -1.01 -8.38
N VAL A 102 3.14 -1.42 -7.23
CA VAL A 102 2.07 -2.42 -7.19
C VAL A 102 0.79 -1.87 -7.80
N ALA A 103 0.41 -0.60 -7.52
CA ALA A 103 -0.74 0.04 -8.13
C ALA A 103 -0.61 0.14 -9.66
N TYR A 104 0.59 0.41 -10.16
CA TYR A 104 0.88 0.38 -11.60
C TYR A 104 0.66 -1.02 -12.19
N GLU A 105 1.13 -2.08 -11.51
CA GLU A 105 0.87 -3.46 -11.94
C GLU A 105 -0.62 -3.82 -11.85
N MET A 106 -1.35 -3.31 -10.85
CA MET A 106 -2.82 -3.48 -10.77
C MET A 106 -3.52 -2.85 -11.99
N ALA A 107 -3.10 -1.64 -12.40
CA ALA A 107 -3.63 -1.00 -13.61
C ALA A 107 -3.41 -1.89 -14.84
N ARG A 108 -2.21 -2.44 -15.02
CA ARG A 108 -1.90 -3.37 -16.12
C ARG A 108 -2.73 -4.66 -16.08
N VAL A 109 -3.00 -5.18 -14.88
CA VAL A 109 -3.89 -6.35 -14.72
C VAL A 109 -5.30 -6.01 -15.16
N LEU A 110 -5.83 -4.87 -14.69
CA LEU A 110 -7.17 -4.41 -15.02
C LEU A 110 -7.34 -4.13 -16.52
N GLU A 111 -6.39 -3.42 -17.12
CA GLU A 111 -6.38 -3.18 -18.58
C GLU A 111 -6.35 -4.49 -19.37
N GLY A 112 -5.55 -5.47 -18.92
CA GLY A 112 -5.53 -6.81 -19.52
C GLY A 112 -6.84 -7.58 -19.37
N MET A 113 -7.69 -7.21 -18.42
CA MET A 113 -9.06 -7.73 -18.24
C MET A 113 -10.12 -6.94 -19.00
N GLY A 114 -9.73 -5.88 -19.73
CA GLY A 114 -10.65 -4.97 -20.43
C GLY A 114 -11.34 -3.96 -19.52
N GLU A 115 -10.84 -3.79 -18.30
CA GLU A 115 -11.36 -2.81 -17.34
C GLU A 115 -10.70 -1.44 -17.51
N THR A 116 -11.37 -0.39 -17.10
CA THR A 116 -10.88 0.99 -17.19
C THR A 116 -10.33 1.47 -15.85
N VAL A 117 -9.15 2.08 -15.87
CA VAL A 117 -8.55 2.81 -14.74
C VAL A 117 -8.52 4.28 -15.09
N ASP A 118 -9.37 5.10 -14.47
CA ASP A 118 -9.42 6.56 -14.74
C ASP A 118 -8.44 7.34 -13.88
N LEU A 119 -8.04 6.81 -12.73
CA LEU A 119 -7.06 7.46 -11.87
C LEU A 119 -6.01 6.46 -11.43
N LEU A 120 -4.77 6.73 -11.78
CA LEU A 120 -3.59 6.06 -11.26
C LEU A 120 -2.73 7.09 -10.53
N LEU A 121 -2.76 7.04 -9.17
CA LEU A 121 -2.02 7.97 -8.30
C LEU A 121 -0.70 7.34 -7.86
N LEU A 122 0.40 7.84 -8.37
CA LEU A 122 1.76 7.41 -8.01
C LEU A 122 2.41 8.45 -7.11
N ILE A 123 2.53 8.17 -5.81
CA ILE A 123 3.10 9.07 -4.82
C ILE A 123 4.53 8.61 -4.53
N ASP A 124 5.52 9.44 -4.91
CA ASP A 124 6.95 9.16 -4.74
C ASP A 124 7.34 7.73 -5.24
N ALA A 125 6.73 7.33 -6.35
CA ALA A 125 6.92 6.05 -7.00
C ALA A 125 7.31 6.25 -8.46
N TYR A 126 8.23 5.43 -8.91
CA TYR A 126 8.62 5.38 -10.33
C TYR A 126 8.22 4.01 -10.87
N PRO A 127 7.48 3.91 -11.97
CA PRO A 127 7.16 2.63 -12.59
C PRO A 127 8.43 2.00 -13.16
N PHE A 128 9.09 1.18 -12.37
CA PHE A 128 10.30 0.47 -12.76
C PHE A 128 9.96 -0.86 -13.43
N TYR A 129 9.63 -0.85 -14.70
CA TYR A 129 9.52 -2.10 -15.44
C TYR A 129 10.18 -2.05 -16.82
N GLU A 130 11.47 -1.72 -16.80
CA GLU A 130 12.37 -2.27 -17.80
C GLU A 130 13.37 -3.20 -17.12
N ALA A 131 13.66 -4.34 -17.74
CA ALA A 131 14.44 -5.46 -17.19
C ALA A 131 15.91 -5.12 -16.76
N GLY A 132 16.28 -3.85 -16.75
CA GLY A 132 17.57 -3.33 -16.31
C GLY A 132 17.57 -2.71 -14.91
N CYS A 133 16.44 -2.42 -14.31
CA CYS A 133 16.37 -1.64 -13.06
C CYS A 133 16.34 -2.47 -11.77
N GLN A 134 16.39 -3.80 -11.83
CA GLN A 134 16.66 -4.63 -10.65
C GLN A 134 18.01 -4.29 -9.97
N LYS A 135 18.92 -3.61 -10.68
CA LYS A 135 20.17 -3.10 -10.11
C LYS A 135 20.03 -1.81 -9.31
N ALA A 136 18.95 -1.05 -9.49
CA ALA A 136 18.80 0.24 -8.81
C ALA A 136 18.31 0.09 -7.35
N LEU A 137 17.71 -1.04 -6.98
CA LEU A 137 17.32 -1.32 -5.60
C LEU A 137 18.39 -2.07 -4.79
N GLN A 138 19.58 -2.28 -5.34
CA GLN A 138 20.75 -2.61 -4.53
C GLN A 138 21.19 -1.33 -3.80
N LEU A 139 20.46 -1.01 -2.73
CA LEU A 139 20.89 -0.02 -1.76
C LEU A 139 22.28 -0.43 -1.27
N ARG A 140 23.29 0.32 -1.69
CA ARG A 140 24.72 0.00 -1.49
C ARG A 140 25.13 -0.02 -0.02
N SER A 141 24.27 0.45 0.88
CA SER A 141 24.50 0.35 2.33
C SER A 141 23.19 0.50 3.12
N VAL A 142 23.16 -0.11 4.31
CA VAL A 142 22.09 0.07 5.32
C VAL A 142 21.92 1.56 5.67
N GLY A 143 22.98 2.36 5.59
CA GLY A 143 22.96 3.80 5.84
C GLY A 143 22.14 4.58 4.80
N GLU A 144 22.15 4.17 3.54
CA GLU A 144 21.34 4.81 2.49
C GLU A 144 19.86 4.46 2.63
N CYS A 145 19.53 3.22 3.00
CA CYS A 145 18.18 2.82 3.36
C CYS A 145 17.62 3.64 4.52
N VAL A 146 18.40 3.78 5.59
CA VAL A 146 18.00 4.55 6.78
C VAL A 146 17.82 6.02 6.43
N ARG A 147 18.73 6.59 5.63
CA ARG A 147 18.66 7.99 5.20
C ARG A 147 17.47 8.25 4.29
N PHE A 148 17.16 7.35 3.36
CA PHE A 148 15.97 7.41 2.52
C PHE A 148 14.68 7.34 3.35
N LEU A 149 14.56 6.35 4.24
CA LEU A 149 13.41 6.18 5.13
C LEU A 149 13.25 7.35 6.11
N THR A 150 14.34 7.91 6.59
CA THR A 150 14.35 9.07 7.49
C THR A 150 13.89 10.33 6.75
N ASN A 151 14.44 10.61 5.57
CA ASN A 151 14.03 11.74 4.75
C ASN A 151 12.56 11.66 4.33
N PHE A 152 12.09 10.45 4.04
CA PHE A 152 10.71 10.17 3.72
C PHE A 152 9.78 10.43 4.89
N TYR A 153 10.10 9.90 6.07
CA TYR A 153 9.34 10.14 7.29
C TYR A 153 9.28 11.65 7.62
N HIS A 154 10.39 12.37 7.43
CA HIS A 154 10.46 13.82 7.61
C HIS A 154 9.49 14.59 6.68
N LYS A 155 9.33 14.16 5.44
CA LYS A 155 8.41 14.78 4.49
C LYS A 155 6.92 14.51 4.79
N LEU A 156 6.57 13.25 5.18
CA LEU A 156 5.18 12.87 5.39
C LEU A 156 4.57 13.33 6.72
N VAL A 157 5.37 13.42 7.77
CA VAL A 157 4.84 13.62 9.15
C VAL A 157 5.00 15.04 9.65
N GLY A 158 5.60 15.95 8.84
CA GLY A 158 5.81 17.32 9.28
C GLY A 158 6.61 17.36 10.59
N LEU A 159 7.76 16.69 10.63
CA LEU A 159 8.58 16.45 11.84
C LEU A 159 9.02 17.71 12.62
N GLY A 160 8.57 18.88 12.23
CA GLY A 160 8.68 20.06 13.06
C GLY A 160 7.89 19.99 14.37
N THR A 161 6.94 19.05 14.48
CA THR A 161 6.03 18.93 15.63
C THR A 161 6.38 17.80 16.60
N LEU A 162 7.28 16.87 16.23
CA LEU A 162 7.65 15.77 17.13
C LEU A 162 8.68 16.21 18.19
N THR A 163 8.43 15.80 19.43
CA THR A 163 9.39 16.00 20.52
C THR A 163 10.69 15.22 20.27
N LYS A 164 11.79 15.64 20.91
CA LYS A 164 13.08 14.97 20.81
C LYS A 164 13.02 13.49 21.22
N GLU A 165 12.13 13.18 22.15
CA GLU A 165 11.90 11.84 22.72
C GLU A 165 11.13 10.93 21.73
N ASP A 166 10.08 11.46 21.11
CA ASP A 166 9.30 10.73 20.09
C ASP A 166 10.16 10.37 18.87
N ARG A 167 11.05 11.28 18.47
CA ARG A 167 12.01 11.06 17.39
C ARG A 167 12.98 9.92 17.73
N GLN A 168 13.52 9.88 18.96
CA GLN A 168 14.41 8.82 19.42
C GLN A 168 13.71 7.47 19.51
N ASN A 169 12.49 7.44 20.03
CA ASN A 169 11.68 6.24 20.15
C ASN A 169 11.32 5.65 18.77
N HIS A 170 11.02 6.51 17.80
CA HIS A 170 10.75 6.10 16.44
C HIS A 170 12.01 5.50 15.78
N LEU A 171 13.16 6.12 15.92
CA LEU A 171 14.43 5.60 15.40
C LEU A 171 14.81 4.25 16.04
N ARG A 172 14.52 4.05 17.33
CA ARG A 172 14.73 2.76 18.02
C ARG A 172 13.82 1.66 17.45
N ARG A 173 12.53 1.95 17.19
CA ARG A 173 11.58 1.01 16.57
C ARG A 173 12.01 0.63 15.16
N MET A 174 12.42 1.60 14.36
CA MET A 174 12.91 1.38 13.00
C MET A 174 14.19 0.53 12.95
N ARG A 175 15.15 0.78 13.85
CA ARG A 175 16.37 -0.05 13.99
C ARG A 175 16.04 -1.49 14.38
N ARG A 176 15.06 -1.69 15.27
CA ARG A 176 14.62 -3.02 15.68
C ARG A 176 13.96 -3.78 14.52
N TRP A 177 13.15 -3.10 13.73
CA TRP A 177 12.50 -3.66 12.54
C TRP A 177 13.52 -4.07 11.47
N LEU A 178 14.52 -3.23 11.19
CA LEU A 178 15.61 -3.54 10.26
C LEU A 178 16.43 -4.75 10.68
N ARG A 179 16.70 -4.92 11.99
CA ARG A 179 17.43 -6.10 12.51
C ARG A 179 16.66 -7.40 12.42
N LEU A 180 15.34 -7.37 12.25
CA LEU A 180 14.52 -8.56 12.14
C LEU A 180 14.31 -9.02 10.68
N LYS A 181 14.72 -8.20 9.69
CA LYS A 181 14.56 -8.50 8.25
C LYS A 181 15.87 -8.80 7.53
N PHE A 182 17.01 -8.61 8.18
CA PHE A 182 18.36 -8.92 7.71
C PHE A 182 19.13 -9.67 8.79
#